data_cabb40eb1399814fdf14b4816183f49a
#
_entry.id   cabb40eb1399814fdf14b4816183f49a
#
_cell.length_a   1.000
_cell.length_b   1.000
_cell.length_c   1.000
_cell.angle_alpha   90.00
_cell.angle_beta   90.00
_cell.angle_gamma   90.00
#
_symmetry.space_group_name_H-M   'P 1'
#
loop_
_entity.id
_entity.type
_entity.pdbx_description
1 polymer ?
#
loop_
_entity_poly.entity_id
_entity_poly.type
_entity_poly.pdbx_seq_one_letter_code
_entity_poly.pdbx_strand_id
1 'polypeptide(L)'
;MEAWKEFSAKTADEALTNALIQMETTSDQIEYEVVEEEKSGILGLFSKPAVIRVRKKENVVDTVKNFLAKTFQAMKLDVEIETEFDEVENEIRIELKGTEMGMLIGKRGQTLDSLQYLTSLVANKNKDTYTKIKIDT
;
A
#
# COMPACT_ATOMS: atom_id res chain seq x y z
N MET A 1 -1.74 -3.23 5.05
CA MET A 1 -0.41 -2.80 5.50
C MET A 1 0.39 -4.02 5.95
N GLU A 2 1.55 -4.23 5.38
CA GLU A 2 2.36 -5.38 5.75
C GLU A 2 3.01 -5.17 7.12
N ALA A 3 3.21 -6.27 7.82
CA ALA A 3 3.90 -6.25 9.11
C ALA A 3 5.37 -5.93 8.93
N TRP A 4 5.95 -5.27 9.91
CA TRP A 4 7.38 -5.02 9.95
C TRP A 4 8.16 -6.33 10.07
N LYS A 5 9.28 -6.42 9.34
CA LYS A 5 10.24 -7.52 9.46
C LYS A 5 11.58 -6.96 9.91
N GLU A 6 12.24 -7.63 10.84
CA GLU A 6 13.54 -7.20 11.32
C GLU A 6 14.68 -7.86 10.55
N PHE A 7 15.72 -7.07 10.31
CA PHE A 7 16.96 -7.55 9.69
C PHE A 7 18.13 -6.97 10.46
N SER A 8 19.19 -7.76 10.59
CA SER A 8 20.40 -7.30 11.26
C SER A 8 21.64 -7.61 10.42
N ALA A 9 22.64 -6.76 10.52
CA ALA A 9 23.94 -6.92 9.87
C ALA A 9 24.95 -6.06 10.59
N LYS A 10 26.18 -6.04 10.10
CA LYS A 10 27.25 -5.23 10.72
C LYS A 10 26.94 -3.74 10.68
N THR A 11 26.29 -3.28 9.62
CA THR A 11 25.87 -1.87 9.45
C THR A 11 24.41 -1.82 9.04
N ALA A 12 23.79 -0.66 9.24
CA ALA A 12 22.41 -0.46 8.80
C ALA A 12 22.29 -0.58 7.28
N ASP A 13 23.26 -0.08 6.52
CA ASP A 13 23.26 -0.18 5.05
C ASP A 13 23.32 -1.64 4.60
N GLU A 14 24.15 -2.44 5.24
CA GLU A 14 24.23 -3.88 4.92
C GLU A 14 22.94 -4.61 5.27
N ALA A 15 22.34 -4.29 6.41
CA ALA A 15 21.04 -4.84 6.80
C ALA A 15 19.95 -4.49 5.80
N LEU A 16 19.93 -3.24 5.32
CA LEU A 16 18.99 -2.79 4.32
C LEU A 16 19.18 -3.53 2.98
N THR A 17 20.42 -3.69 2.54
CA THR A 17 20.73 -4.43 1.31
C THR A 17 20.23 -5.88 1.42
N ASN A 18 20.51 -6.53 2.55
CA ASN A 18 20.05 -7.89 2.77
C ASN A 18 18.51 -7.99 2.78
N ALA A 19 17.85 -6.99 3.37
CA ALA A 19 16.39 -6.93 3.38
C ALA A 19 15.82 -6.83 1.98
N LEU A 20 16.39 -5.98 1.14
CA LEU A 20 15.93 -5.80 -0.24
C LEU A 20 16.08 -7.09 -1.06
N ILE A 21 17.18 -7.80 -0.87
CA ILE A 21 17.42 -9.07 -1.55
C ILE A 21 16.40 -10.11 -1.10
N GLN A 22 16.20 -10.27 0.21
CA GLN A 22 15.28 -11.27 0.74
C GLN A 22 13.83 -10.97 0.41
N MET A 23 13.45 -9.70 0.38
CA MET A 23 12.08 -9.29 0.07
C MET A 23 11.84 -9.13 -1.44
N GLU A 24 12.88 -9.31 -2.25
CA GLU A 24 12.80 -9.19 -3.71
C GLU A 24 12.19 -7.86 -4.14
N THR A 25 12.72 -6.76 -3.61
CA THR A 25 12.18 -5.43 -3.83
C THR A 25 13.30 -4.40 -3.96
N THR A 26 12.95 -3.15 -4.17
CA THR A 26 13.88 -2.03 -4.29
C THR A 26 13.63 -1.01 -3.17
N SER A 27 14.62 -0.16 -2.91
CA SER A 27 14.57 0.78 -1.77
C SER A 27 13.43 1.80 -1.86
N ASP A 28 13.01 2.15 -3.08
CA ASP A 28 11.90 3.07 -3.29
C ASP A 28 10.53 2.47 -2.95
N GLN A 29 10.47 1.15 -2.80
CA GLN A 29 9.21 0.45 -2.53
C GLN A 29 9.07 -0.01 -1.08
N ILE A 30 9.98 0.39 -0.22
CA ILE A 30 9.95 0.01 1.20
C ILE A 30 10.03 1.21 2.11
N GLU A 31 9.57 1.00 3.34
CA GLU A 31 9.84 1.88 4.47
C GLU A 31 10.71 1.14 5.46
N TYR A 32 11.65 1.82 6.08
CA TYR A 32 12.48 1.19 7.10
C TYR A 32 12.76 2.15 8.24
N GLU A 33 13.06 1.57 9.40
CA GLU A 33 13.47 2.31 10.58
C GLU A 33 14.67 1.60 11.19
N VAL A 34 15.64 2.37 11.68
CA VAL A 34 16.78 1.84 12.43
C VAL A 34 16.32 1.59 13.87
N VAL A 35 16.28 0.33 14.28
CA VAL A 35 15.89 -0.05 15.65
C VAL A 35 17.08 0.09 16.60
N GLU A 36 18.24 -0.39 16.16
CA GLU A 36 19.49 -0.26 16.90
C GLU A 36 20.60 0.05 15.91
N GLU A 37 21.41 1.07 16.26
CA GLU A 37 22.58 1.40 15.46
C GLU A 37 23.72 0.44 15.78
N GLU A 38 24.56 0.19 14.79
CA GLU A 38 25.77 -0.59 14.99
C GLU A 38 26.70 0.11 15.98
N LYS A 39 27.36 -0.66 16.82
CA LYS A 39 28.39 -0.18 17.73
C LYS A 39 29.64 -0.96 17.48
N SER A 40 30.73 -0.25 17.16
CA SER A 40 32.04 -0.85 17.14
C SER A 40 32.57 -0.88 18.58
N GLY A 41 32.87 -2.08 19.07
CA GLY A 41 33.43 -2.23 20.39
C GLY A 41 34.93 -1.89 20.43
N ILE A 42 35.46 -1.65 21.61
CA ILE A 42 36.88 -1.46 21.83
C ILE A 42 37.58 -2.81 21.56
N LEU A 43 38.56 -2.81 20.66
CA LEU A 43 39.31 -4.01 20.26
C LEU A 43 38.44 -5.16 19.71
N GLY A 44 37.33 -4.81 19.09
CA GLY A 44 36.40 -5.81 18.56
C GLY A 44 35.56 -6.53 19.60
N LEU A 45 35.72 -6.18 20.87
CA LEU A 45 34.90 -6.68 21.97
C LEU A 45 33.67 -5.77 22.12
N PHE A 46 32.52 -6.34 22.43
CA PHE A 46 31.27 -5.62 22.65
C PHE A 46 30.69 -4.93 21.40
N SER A 47 31.12 -5.34 20.21
CA SER A 47 30.47 -4.85 18.98
C SER A 47 29.03 -5.35 18.91
N LYS A 48 28.12 -4.48 18.49
CA LYS A 48 26.72 -4.85 18.31
C LYS A 48 26.32 -4.64 16.84
N PRO A 49 25.56 -5.57 16.27
CA PRO A 49 25.07 -5.39 14.91
C PRO A 49 24.02 -4.28 14.86
N ALA A 50 23.84 -3.69 13.68
CA ALA A 50 22.72 -2.82 13.42
C ALA A 50 21.46 -3.66 13.24
N VAL A 51 20.35 -3.20 13.75
CA VAL A 51 19.04 -3.83 13.57
C VAL A 51 18.11 -2.81 12.94
N ILE A 52 17.49 -3.20 11.84
CA ILE A 52 16.48 -2.37 11.17
C ILE A 52 15.19 -3.16 11.05
N ARG A 53 14.09 -2.46 10.91
CA ARG A 53 12.82 -3.06 10.55
C ARG A 53 12.34 -2.48 9.23
N VAL A 54 11.79 -3.34 8.39
CA VAL A 54 11.45 -3.02 7.02
C VAL A 54 10.04 -3.52 6.71
N ARG A 55 9.30 -2.74 5.96
CA ARG A 55 8.02 -3.19 5.39
C ARG A 55 7.87 -2.60 3.99
N LYS A 56 7.11 -3.28 3.14
CA LYS A 56 6.80 -2.76 1.82
C LYS A 56 5.81 -1.60 1.95
N LYS A 57 6.03 -0.56 1.16
CA LYS A 57 5.07 0.53 1.03
C LYS A 57 3.80 -0.01 0.42
N GLU A 58 2.67 0.44 0.93
CA GLU A 58 1.40 0.13 0.34
C GLU A 58 1.23 0.98 -0.92
N ASN A 59 1.01 0.32 -2.06
CA ASN A 59 0.73 0.98 -3.32
C ASN A 59 -0.68 1.57 -3.25
N VAL A 60 -0.87 2.78 -3.78
CA VAL A 60 -2.18 3.45 -3.76
C VAL A 60 -3.26 2.61 -4.46
N VAL A 61 -2.91 1.91 -5.53
CA VAL A 61 -3.84 1.02 -6.24
C VAL A 61 -4.29 -0.11 -5.32
N ASP A 62 -3.35 -0.72 -4.59
CA ASP A 62 -3.67 -1.79 -3.63
C ASP A 62 -4.51 -1.28 -2.48
N THR A 63 -4.22 -0.08 -1.98
CA THR A 63 -5.01 0.57 -0.92
C THR A 63 -6.46 0.73 -1.35
N VAL A 64 -6.67 1.26 -2.55
CA VAL A 64 -8.00 1.47 -3.12
C VAL A 64 -8.73 0.15 -3.33
N LYS A 65 -8.05 -0.81 -3.92
CA LYS A 65 -8.61 -2.13 -4.21
C LYS A 65 -9.03 -2.85 -2.93
N ASN A 66 -8.19 -2.80 -1.90
CA ASN A 66 -8.50 -3.40 -0.60
C ASN A 66 -9.69 -2.71 0.08
N PHE A 67 -9.75 -1.38 0.01
CA PHE A 67 -10.87 -0.62 0.55
C PHE A 67 -12.19 -1.04 -0.11
N LEU A 68 -12.20 -1.10 -1.44
CA LEU A 68 -13.40 -1.50 -2.19
C LEU A 68 -13.78 -2.96 -1.90
N ALA A 69 -12.80 -3.85 -1.87
CA ALA A 69 -13.07 -5.27 -1.58
C ALA A 69 -13.70 -5.46 -0.21
N LYS A 70 -13.18 -4.77 0.81
CA LYS A 70 -13.74 -4.83 2.17
C LYS A 70 -15.13 -4.22 2.24
N THR A 71 -15.35 -3.12 1.51
CA THR A 71 -16.66 -2.47 1.46
C THR A 71 -17.70 -3.40 0.84
N PHE A 72 -17.40 -4.01 -0.29
CA PHE A 72 -18.34 -4.93 -0.94
C PHE A 72 -18.57 -6.18 -0.11
N GLN A 73 -17.55 -6.68 0.56
CA GLN A 73 -17.68 -7.82 1.46
C GLN A 73 -18.64 -7.48 2.63
N ALA A 74 -18.51 -6.28 3.19
CA ALA A 74 -19.41 -5.82 4.24
C ALA A 74 -20.85 -5.68 3.74
N MET A 75 -21.03 -5.31 2.49
CA MET A 75 -22.34 -5.21 1.84
C MET A 75 -22.87 -6.57 1.36
N LYS A 76 -22.07 -7.62 1.49
CA LYS A 76 -22.39 -8.98 1.02
C LYS A 76 -22.63 -9.02 -0.49
N LEU A 77 -21.86 -8.23 -1.22
CA LEU A 77 -21.90 -8.19 -2.68
C LEU A 77 -20.66 -8.87 -3.25
N ASP A 78 -20.89 -9.67 -4.31
CA ASP A 78 -19.80 -10.30 -5.06
C ASP A 78 -19.49 -9.42 -6.27
N VAL A 79 -18.40 -8.65 -6.16
CA VAL A 79 -18.01 -7.67 -7.16
C VAL A 79 -16.57 -7.92 -7.58
N GLU A 80 -16.34 -8.01 -8.87
CA GLU A 80 -15.00 -8.07 -9.43
C GLU A 80 -14.48 -6.65 -9.63
N ILE A 81 -13.27 -6.38 -9.15
CA ILE A 81 -12.66 -5.05 -9.18
C ILE A 81 -11.48 -5.09 -10.14
N GLU A 82 -11.56 -4.35 -11.23
CA GLU A 82 -10.44 -4.17 -12.15
C GLU A 82 -9.91 -2.76 -12.02
N THR A 83 -8.60 -2.61 -11.96
CA THR A 83 -7.95 -1.31 -11.78
C THR A 83 -6.92 -1.07 -12.88
N GLU A 84 -6.83 0.18 -13.31
CA GLU A 84 -5.83 0.65 -14.25
C GLU A 84 -5.30 1.98 -13.76
N PHE A 85 -3.98 2.12 -13.70
CA PHE A 85 -3.34 3.36 -13.26
C PHE A 85 -2.75 4.09 -14.46
N ASP A 86 -3.18 5.34 -14.64
CA ASP A 86 -2.66 6.24 -15.68
C ASP A 86 -1.63 7.16 -15.03
N GLU A 87 -0.35 6.92 -15.31
CA GLU A 87 0.74 7.70 -14.72
C GLU A 87 0.76 9.16 -15.21
N VAL A 88 0.37 9.39 -16.44
CA VAL A 88 0.37 10.73 -17.04
C VAL A 88 -0.65 11.62 -16.35
N GLU A 89 -1.86 11.11 -16.18
CA GLU A 89 -2.96 11.85 -15.56
C GLU A 89 -2.99 11.72 -14.03
N ASN A 90 -2.19 10.82 -13.47
CA ASN A 90 -2.24 10.45 -12.07
C ASN A 90 -3.67 10.08 -11.66
N GLU A 91 -4.24 9.15 -12.39
CA GLU A 91 -5.64 8.72 -12.24
C GLU A 91 -5.72 7.21 -12.12
N ILE A 92 -6.50 6.73 -11.17
CA ILE A 92 -6.84 5.33 -11.04
C ILE A 92 -8.24 5.14 -11.61
N ARG A 93 -8.34 4.34 -12.66
CA ARG A 93 -9.61 3.94 -13.24
C ARG A 93 -10.00 2.60 -12.69
N ILE A 94 -11.22 2.51 -12.20
CA ILE A 94 -11.71 1.31 -11.54
C ILE A 94 -12.98 0.88 -12.25
N GLU A 95 -13.00 -0.37 -12.71
CA GLU A 95 -14.19 -0.96 -13.31
C GLU A 95 -14.73 -2.03 -12.37
N LEU A 96 -16.02 -1.96 -12.08
CA LEU A 96 -16.71 -2.87 -11.19
C LEU A 96 -17.62 -3.76 -12.01
N LYS A 97 -17.49 -5.07 -11.84
CA LYS A 97 -18.28 -6.07 -12.55
C LYS A 97 -18.93 -7.03 -11.56
N GLY A 98 -20.18 -7.36 -11.79
CA GLY A 98 -20.88 -8.30 -10.92
C GLY A 98 -22.33 -8.45 -11.32
N THR A 99 -22.99 -9.45 -10.74
CA THR A 99 -24.39 -9.74 -11.04
C THR A 99 -25.37 -8.80 -10.34
N GLU A 100 -24.90 -8.12 -9.29
CA GLU A 100 -25.75 -7.26 -8.46
C GLU A 100 -25.40 -5.78 -8.59
N MET A 101 -24.88 -5.38 -9.74
CA MET A 101 -24.45 -4.00 -9.97
C MET A 101 -25.59 -3.00 -9.90
N GLY A 102 -26.83 -3.43 -10.16
CA GLY A 102 -27.98 -2.56 -10.01
C GLY A 102 -28.18 -2.06 -8.58
N MET A 103 -27.86 -2.87 -7.59
CA MET A 103 -27.92 -2.47 -6.19
C MET A 103 -26.81 -1.47 -5.87
N LEU A 104 -25.62 -1.66 -6.43
CA LEU A 104 -24.47 -0.81 -6.20
C LEU A 104 -24.66 0.57 -6.82
N ILE A 105 -25.16 0.62 -8.05
CA ILE A 105 -25.43 1.89 -8.72
C ILE A 105 -26.50 2.67 -7.96
N GLY A 106 -27.43 1.95 -7.33
CA GLY A 106 -28.52 2.55 -6.60
C GLY A 106 -29.47 3.32 -7.50
N LYS A 107 -30.44 3.95 -6.89
CA LYS A 107 -31.35 4.78 -7.63
C LYS A 107 -30.64 6.09 -7.96
N ARG A 108 -30.47 6.37 -9.26
CA ARG A 108 -29.87 7.62 -9.77
C ARG A 108 -28.35 7.72 -9.64
N GLY A 109 -27.63 6.62 -9.46
CA GLY A 109 -26.19 6.60 -9.40
C GLY A 109 -25.57 7.24 -8.15
N GLN A 110 -26.35 7.57 -7.14
CA GLN A 110 -25.86 8.23 -5.92
C GLN A 110 -24.88 7.34 -5.14
N THR A 111 -25.13 6.04 -5.13
CA THR A 111 -24.24 5.10 -4.44
C THR A 111 -22.86 5.07 -5.09
N LEU A 112 -22.83 5.07 -6.41
CA LEU A 112 -21.57 5.07 -7.15
C LEU A 112 -20.80 6.37 -6.92
N ASP A 113 -21.46 7.51 -6.94
CA ASP A 113 -20.84 8.81 -6.68
C ASP A 113 -20.28 8.88 -5.25
N SER A 114 -21.04 8.40 -4.27
CA SER A 114 -20.60 8.37 -2.89
C SER A 114 -19.38 7.46 -2.72
N LEU A 115 -19.39 6.30 -3.39
CA LEU A 115 -18.29 5.36 -3.36
C LEU A 115 -17.05 5.96 -3.98
N GLN A 116 -17.17 6.66 -5.09
CA GLN A 116 -16.06 7.35 -5.75
C GLN A 116 -15.46 8.41 -4.83
N TYR A 117 -16.29 9.20 -4.16
CA TYR A 117 -15.85 10.20 -3.21
C TYR A 117 -15.07 9.59 -2.04
N LEU A 118 -15.62 8.56 -1.41
CA LEU A 118 -14.97 7.87 -0.30
C LEU A 118 -13.65 7.21 -0.72
N THR A 119 -13.63 6.60 -1.89
CA THR A 119 -12.43 5.98 -2.44
C THR A 119 -11.34 7.03 -2.68
N SER A 120 -11.72 8.20 -3.19
CA SER A 120 -10.81 9.32 -3.39
C SER A 120 -10.21 9.79 -2.06
N LEU A 121 -10.99 9.87 -1.00
CA LEU A 121 -10.48 10.22 0.33
C LEU A 121 -9.45 9.21 0.82
N VAL A 122 -9.73 7.93 0.65
CA VAL A 122 -8.81 6.85 1.06
C VAL A 122 -7.52 6.92 0.26
N ALA A 123 -7.61 7.10 -1.06
CA ALA A 123 -6.44 7.15 -1.94
C ALA A 123 -5.53 8.33 -1.64
N ASN A 124 -6.09 9.44 -1.21
CA ASN A 124 -5.36 10.70 -1.05
C ASN A 124 -5.00 11.02 0.40
N LYS A 125 -5.31 10.12 1.32
CA LYS A 125 -4.99 10.32 2.73
C LYS A 125 -3.48 10.45 2.94
N ASN A 126 -3.05 11.55 3.57
CA ASN A 126 -1.64 11.82 3.89
C ASN A 126 -0.71 11.83 2.67
N LYS A 127 -1.20 12.29 1.53
CA LYS A 127 -0.41 12.38 0.30
C LYS A 127 -0.29 13.82 -0.17
N ASP A 128 0.89 14.16 -0.67
CA ASP A 128 1.19 15.50 -1.19
C ASP A 128 0.60 15.72 -2.58
N THR A 129 0.55 14.65 -3.39
CA THR A 129 0.03 14.71 -4.75
C THR A 129 -1.35 14.06 -4.82
N TYR A 130 -2.30 14.76 -5.40
CA TYR A 130 -3.66 14.26 -5.54
C TYR A 130 -3.78 13.23 -6.66
N THR A 131 -4.31 12.08 -6.32
CA THR A 131 -4.61 11.01 -7.29
C THR A 131 -6.11 11.02 -7.59
N LYS A 132 -6.45 11.14 -8.86
CA LYS A 132 -7.85 11.12 -9.29
C LYS A 132 -8.38 9.70 -9.27
N ILE A 133 -9.63 9.55 -8.87
CA ILE A 133 -10.31 8.25 -8.84
C ILE A 133 -11.53 8.32 -9.75
N LYS A 134 -11.64 7.37 -10.66
CA LYS A 134 -12.80 7.23 -11.53
C LYS A 134 -13.32 5.81 -11.46
N ILE A 135 -14.57 5.67 -11.05
CA ILE A 135 -15.23 4.36 -10.91
C ILE A 135 -16.34 4.25 -11.94
N ASP A 136 -16.30 3.16 -12.71
CA ASP A 136 -17.34 2.81 -13.68
C ASP A 136 -17.86 1.41 -13.41
N THR A 137 -19.03 1.13 -13.92
CA THR A 137 -19.65 -0.19 -13.84
C THR A 137 -19.90 -0.77 -15.22
#